data_8dfad34648b3aa34df5d681a9b85945d
#
_entry.id   8dfad34648b3aa34df5d681a9b85945d
#
_cell.length_a   1.000
_cell.length_b   1.000
_cell.length_c   1.000
_cell.angle_alpha   90.00
_cell.angle_beta   90.00
_cell.angle_gamma   90.00
#
_symmetry.space_group_name_H-M   'P 1'
#
loop_
_entity.id
_entity.type
_entity.pdbx_description
1 polymer ?
#
loop_
_entity_poly.entity_id
_entity_poly.type
_entity_poly.pdbx_seq_one_letter_code
_entity_poly.pdbx_strand_id
1 'polypeptide(L)'
;MHAKRHPLKTTLAALAVAAMSFTASLPAHAASHSATGNPMVGGAAMFPDKNIVENALNSKDHTTLVAAVKAAGLVETLQGDGPFTVFAPTNAAFEKLPAGTVDTLLKPEMKADLTKVLTAHVVAGKVTAEDLAKKIRAHGGRYNMQTVSGDALTAARSGSSIYIYDESGGAAKVEIADVMQSNGVIHSVNDVLLPK
;
A
#
# COMPACT_ATOMS: atom_id res chain seq x y z
N MET A 1 -83.18 -0.22 -7.43
CA MET A 1 -83.78 -0.91 -6.30
C MET A 1 -82.67 -1.64 -5.52
N HIS A 2 -82.52 -1.21 -4.29
CA HIS A 2 -82.03 -1.93 -3.09
C HIS A 2 -80.71 -2.72 -3.19
N ALA A 3 -79.67 -2.19 -2.66
CA ALA A 3 -79.20 -2.23 -1.27
C ALA A 3 -79.03 -3.66 -0.71
N LYS A 4 -77.82 -4.03 -0.37
CA LYS A 4 -77.47 -4.41 0.98
C LYS A 4 -75.95 -4.58 1.18
N ARG A 5 -75.47 -3.80 2.09
CA ARG A 5 -74.16 -3.97 2.75
C ARG A 5 -74.16 -5.20 3.64
N HIS A 6 -73.07 -5.86 3.81
CA HIS A 6 -72.61 -6.33 5.14
C HIS A 6 -71.10 -6.61 5.14
N PRO A 7 -70.43 -6.25 6.20
CA PRO A 7 -69.02 -6.50 6.40
C PRO A 7 -68.78 -7.74 7.26
N LEU A 8 -67.68 -8.39 7.15
CA LEU A 8 -67.10 -9.24 8.19
C LEU A 8 -65.61 -9.38 7.94
N LYS A 9 -64.85 -8.76 8.77
CA LYS A 9 -64.10 -9.27 9.94
C LYS A 9 -63.02 -10.28 9.61
N THR A 10 -61.80 -9.74 9.69
CA THR A 10 -60.60 -10.25 10.41
C THR A 10 -60.34 -11.73 10.43
N THR A 11 -59.20 -12.12 9.95
CA THR A 11 -58.24 -12.87 10.78
C THR A 11 -56.82 -12.63 10.31
N LEU A 12 -55.98 -12.14 11.24
CA LEU A 12 -54.55 -12.14 11.19
C LEU A 12 -54.04 -13.57 11.09
N ALA A 13 -53.19 -13.84 10.12
CA ALA A 13 -52.23 -14.94 10.19
C ALA A 13 -50.86 -14.38 9.81
N ALA A 14 -50.11 -14.10 10.86
CA ALA A 14 -48.71 -13.76 10.74
C ALA A 14 -47.92 -14.99 10.30
N LEU A 15 -47.39 -14.98 9.07
CA LEU A 15 -46.41 -15.93 8.64
C LEU A 15 -45.04 -15.21 8.66
N ALA A 16 -44.30 -15.44 9.72
CA ALA A 16 -42.93 -15.01 9.85
C ALA A 16 -42.05 -15.80 8.86
N VAL A 17 -41.72 -15.20 7.73
CA VAL A 17 -40.66 -15.70 6.86
C VAL A 17 -39.34 -15.16 7.42
N ALA A 18 -38.60 -16.01 8.12
CA ALA A 18 -37.23 -15.75 8.51
C ALA A 18 -36.37 -15.72 7.26
N ALA A 19 -36.14 -14.52 6.74
CA ALA A 19 -35.09 -14.29 5.72
C ALA A 19 -33.72 -14.39 6.42
N MET A 20 -33.08 -15.55 6.32
CA MET A 20 -31.66 -15.68 6.63
C MET A 20 -30.87 -14.88 5.60
N SER A 21 -30.54 -13.66 5.96
CA SER A 21 -29.57 -12.86 5.24
C SER A 21 -28.18 -13.45 5.47
N PHE A 22 -27.71 -14.24 4.53
CA PHE A 22 -26.30 -14.65 4.46
C PHE A 22 -25.49 -13.41 4.05
N THR A 23 -25.01 -12.67 5.03
CA THR A 23 -24.03 -11.64 4.80
C THR A 23 -22.68 -12.33 4.58
N ALA A 24 -22.32 -12.52 3.32
CA ALA A 24 -20.96 -12.85 2.94
C ALA A 24 -20.07 -11.64 3.31
N SER A 25 -19.45 -11.71 4.47
CA SER A 25 -18.40 -10.79 4.85
C SER A 25 -17.18 -11.06 3.98
N LEU A 26 -17.01 -10.29 2.92
CA LEU A 26 -15.72 -10.13 2.26
C LEU A 26 -14.76 -9.48 3.26
N PRO A 27 -13.56 -10.01 3.49
CA PRO A 27 -12.56 -9.29 4.24
C PRO A 27 -12.06 -8.14 3.36
N ALA A 28 -12.71 -6.99 3.46
CA ALA A 28 -12.10 -5.75 3.07
C ALA A 28 -10.96 -5.51 4.06
N HIS A 29 -9.71 -5.65 3.64
CA HIS A 29 -8.57 -5.09 4.34
C HIS A 29 -8.68 -3.57 4.19
N ALA A 30 -9.63 -2.99 4.90
CA ALA A 30 -9.66 -1.56 5.11
C ALA A 30 -8.46 -1.20 5.98
N ALA A 31 -7.66 -0.24 5.55
CA ALA A 31 -6.68 0.39 6.41
C ALA A 31 -7.39 0.78 7.71
N SER A 32 -7.07 0.09 8.81
CA SER A 32 -7.64 0.42 10.10
C SER A 32 -7.02 1.73 10.56
N HIS A 33 -7.82 2.78 10.57
CA HIS A 33 -7.42 4.06 11.16
C HIS A 33 -7.44 3.92 12.68
N SER A 34 -6.40 4.39 13.34
CA SER A 34 -6.40 4.48 14.80
C SER A 34 -7.41 5.53 15.28
N ALA A 35 -7.76 5.50 16.56
CA ALA A 35 -8.68 6.48 17.18
C ALA A 35 -8.22 7.95 17.04
N THR A 36 -6.97 8.19 16.66
CA THR A 36 -6.38 9.51 16.39
C THR A 36 -6.39 9.89 14.91
N GLY A 37 -7.00 9.07 14.02
CA GLY A 37 -7.05 9.32 12.59
C GLY A 37 -5.78 8.98 11.81
N ASN A 38 -4.73 8.48 12.46
CA ASN A 38 -3.49 8.08 11.79
C ASN A 38 -3.64 6.69 11.14
N PRO A 39 -3.11 6.48 9.91
CA PRO A 39 -3.15 5.18 9.28
C PRO A 39 -2.36 4.14 10.10
N MET A 40 -2.89 2.93 10.16
CA MET A 40 -2.23 1.80 10.81
C MET A 40 -1.47 0.97 9.77
N VAL A 41 -0.19 0.73 10.01
CA VAL A 41 0.66 -0.10 9.14
C VAL A 41 1.46 -1.06 10.01
N GLY A 42 1.32 -2.36 9.75
CA GLY A 42 2.00 -3.40 10.54
C GLY A 42 1.65 -3.36 12.02
N GLY A 43 0.40 -2.98 12.35
CA GLY A 43 -0.08 -2.91 13.73
C GLY A 43 0.37 -1.68 14.51
N ALA A 44 1.05 -0.72 13.87
CA ALA A 44 1.48 0.53 14.48
C ALA A 44 0.84 1.74 13.79
N ALA A 45 0.50 2.76 14.58
CA ALA A 45 0.05 4.04 14.04
C ALA A 45 1.22 4.79 13.40
N MET A 46 0.98 5.33 12.21
CA MET A 46 1.96 6.15 11.48
C MET A 46 1.67 7.62 11.73
N PHE A 47 2.66 8.34 12.18
CA PHE A 47 2.52 9.74 12.59
C PHE A 47 3.07 10.66 11.50
N PRO A 48 2.28 11.65 11.02
CA PRO A 48 2.72 12.55 9.95
C PRO A 48 3.81 13.55 10.37
N ASP A 49 4.06 13.71 11.65
CA ASP A 49 5.13 14.51 12.24
C ASP A 49 6.47 13.76 12.37
N LYS A 50 6.44 12.42 12.16
CA LYS A 50 7.64 11.59 12.13
C LYS A 50 8.13 11.39 10.70
N ASN A 51 9.43 11.17 10.53
CA ASN A 51 10.01 10.86 9.24
C ASN A 51 9.76 9.39 8.81
N ILE A 52 10.09 9.09 7.55
CA ILE A 52 9.90 7.78 6.93
C ILE A 52 10.52 6.66 7.76
N VAL A 53 11.76 6.86 8.23
CA VAL A 53 12.50 5.83 8.97
C VAL A 53 11.92 5.60 10.36
N GLU A 54 11.58 6.67 11.08
CA GLU A 54 11.00 6.59 12.42
C GLU A 54 9.67 5.83 12.43
N ASN A 55 8.82 6.07 11.44
CA ASN A 55 7.57 5.35 11.31
C ASN A 55 7.78 3.89 10.86
N ALA A 56 8.69 3.65 9.90
CA ALA A 56 8.98 2.30 9.43
C ALA A 56 9.52 1.39 10.54
N LEU A 57 10.30 1.94 11.47
CA LEU A 57 10.82 1.21 12.65
C LEU A 57 9.70 0.66 13.56
N ASN A 58 8.53 1.29 13.57
CA ASN A 58 7.40 0.86 14.39
C ASN A 58 6.52 -0.18 13.68
N SER A 59 6.66 -0.33 12.36
CA SER A 59 5.87 -1.26 11.56
C SER A 59 6.40 -2.68 11.64
N LYS A 60 5.58 -3.61 12.09
CA LYS A 60 5.92 -5.05 12.11
C LYS A 60 5.98 -5.68 10.73
N ASP A 61 5.33 -5.06 9.74
CA ASP A 61 5.27 -5.55 8.37
C ASP A 61 6.47 -5.11 7.52
N HIS A 62 7.34 -4.23 8.03
CA HIS A 62 8.47 -3.66 7.30
C HIS A 62 9.83 -3.90 8.00
N THR A 63 9.93 -4.90 8.87
CA THR A 63 11.15 -5.20 9.62
C THR A 63 12.32 -5.57 8.71
N THR A 64 12.07 -6.34 7.65
CA THR A 64 13.07 -6.71 6.65
C THR A 64 13.55 -5.49 5.86
N LEU A 65 12.64 -4.60 5.45
CA LEU A 65 12.98 -3.35 4.79
C LEU A 65 13.87 -2.47 5.67
N VAL A 66 13.51 -2.33 6.95
CA VAL A 66 14.30 -1.54 7.92
C VAL A 66 15.71 -2.13 8.11
N ALA A 67 15.84 -3.46 8.18
CA ALA A 67 17.13 -4.13 8.26
C ALA A 67 17.97 -3.85 6.99
N ALA A 68 17.34 -3.92 5.82
CA ALA A 68 17.97 -3.63 4.53
C ALA A 68 18.44 -2.18 4.42
N VAL A 69 17.62 -1.21 4.83
CA VAL A 69 17.97 0.23 4.85
C VAL A 69 19.16 0.50 5.76
N LYS A 70 19.21 -0.14 6.93
CA LYS A 70 20.34 -0.05 7.86
C LYS A 70 21.62 -0.66 7.27
N ALA A 71 21.52 -1.85 6.69
CA ALA A 71 22.66 -2.53 6.05
C ALA A 71 23.22 -1.73 4.86
N ALA A 72 22.37 -1.12 4.06
CA ALA A 72 22.76 -0.25 2.96
C ALA A 72 23.36 1.10 3.42
N GLY A 73 23.12 1.51 4.69
CA GLY A 73 23.55 2.82 5.19
C GLY A 73 22.70 3.98 4.67
N LEU A 74 21.45 3.70 4.27
CA LEU A 74 20.52 4.70 3.70
C LEU A 74 19.65 5.41 4.76
N VAL A 75 19.85 5.13 6.04
CA VAL A 75 19.05 5.69 7.13
C VAL A 75 19.08 7.22 7.09
N GLU A 76 20.28 7.81 7.05
CA GLU A 76 20.46 9.27 7.02
C GLU A 76 19.89 9.90 5.74
N THR A 77 20.03 9.22 4.59
CA THR A 77 19.49 9.68 3.31
C THR A 77 17.96 9.75 3.37
N LEU A 78 17.28 8.73 3.94
CA LEU A 78 15.84 8.67 4.06
C LEU A 78 15.28 9.50 5.24
N GLN A 79 16.14 9.97 6.13
CA GLN A 79 15.80 10.94 7.18
C GLN A 79 15.99 12.39 6.73
N GLY A 80 16.61 12.62 5.58
CA GLY A 80 16.83 13.95 5.02
C GLY A 80 15.53 14.70 4.69
N ASP A 81 15.68 15.95 4.28
CA ASP A 81 14.58 16.93 4.15
C ASP A 81 13.55 16.59 3.06
N GLY A 82 13.78 15.61 2.22
CA GLY A 82 12.83 15.19 1.18
C GLY A 82 12.35 16.31 0.26
N PRO A 83 11.12 16.29 -0.24
CA PRO A 83 10.14 15.22 -0.07
C PRO A 83 10.46 13.95 -0.87
N PHE A 84 10.17 12.79 -0.28
CA PHE A 84 10.34 11.49 -0.93
C PHE A 84 9.00 10.75 -1.05
N THR A 85 8.89 9.92 -2.10
CA THR A 85 7.85 8.91 -2.21
C THR A 85 8.52 7.55 -2.12
N VAL A 86 8.16 6.74 -1.12
CA VAL A 86 8.75 5.43 -0.90
C VAL A 86 7.70 4.35 -1.14
N PHE A 87 8.00 3.45 -2.07
CA PHE A 87 7.24 2.22 -2.26
C PHE A 87 7.82 1.14 -1.35
N ALA A 88 7.22 0.97 -0.17
CA ALA A 88 7.74 0.11 0.89
C ALA A 88 7.22 -1.33 0.74
N PRO A 89 8.08 -2.29 0.33
CA PRO A 89 7.69 -3.69 0.28
C PRO A 89 7.53 -4.25 1.69
N THR A 90 6.47 -5.04 1.90
CA THR A 90 6.22 -5.74 3.15
C THR A 90 7.16 -6.92 3.35
N ASN A 91 7.25 -7.47 4.56
CA ASN A 91 8.00 -8.70 4.82
C ASN A 91 7.54 -9.83 3.87
N ALA A 92 6.21 -9.97 3.67
CA ALA A 92 5.64 -10.93 2.74
C ALA A 92 6.07 -10.70 1.28
N ALA A 93 6.38 -9.45 0.88
CA ALA A 93 6.93 -9.14 -0.44
C ALA A 93 8.36 -9.69 -0.57
N PHE A 94 9.19 -9.57 0.46
CA PHE A 94 10.53 -10.14 0.48
C PHE A 94 10.53 -11.68 0.49
N GLU A 95 9.54 -12.31 1.14
CA GLU A 95 9.38 -13.77 1.16
C GLU A 95 9.08 -14.38 -0.22
N LYS A 96 8.57 -13.57 -1.17
CA LYS A 96 8.36 -13.99 -2.56
C LYS A 96 9.64 -14.09 -3.37
N LEU A 97 10.72 -13.45 -2.92
CA LEU A 97 12.01 -13.57 -3.57
C LEU A 97 12.55 -15.00 -3.42
N PRO A 98 13.39 -15.48 -4.37
CA PRO A 98 14.02 -16.80 -4.24
C PRO A 98 14.72 -16.95 -2.88
N ALA A 99 14.64 -18.14 -2.29
CA ALA A 99 15.22 -18.42 -1.00
C ALA A 99 16.71 -18.04 -0.95
N GLY A 100 17.12 -17.32 0.10
CA GLY A 100 18.48 -16.82 0.28
C GLY A 100 18.82 -15.53 -0.46
N THR A 101 17.93 -15.00 -1.30
CA THR A 101 18.18 -13.71 -2.00
C THR A 101 18.31 -12.56 -1.00
N VAL A 102 17.40 -12.48 -0.03
CA VAL A 102 17.44 -11.44 1.01
C VAL A 102 18.71 -11.54 1.83
N ASP A 103 19.05 -12.76 2.30
CA ASP A 103 20.27 -13.00 3.09
C ASP A 103 21.54 -12.65 2.31
N THR A 104 21.52 -12.90 1.00
CA THR A 104 22.64 -12.56 0.11
C THR A 104 22.75 -11.03 -0.06
N LEU A 105 21.64 -10.35 -0.31
CA LEU A 105 21.62 -8.88 -0.46
C LEU A 105 22.02 -8.15 0.84
N LEU A 106 21.77 -8.76 2.00
CA LEU A 106 22.16 -8.17 3.29
C LEU A 106 23.66 -8.33 3.62
N LYS A 107 24.41 -9.11 2.83
CA LYS A 107 25.86 -9.26 3.02
C LYS A 107 26.60 -7.95 2.70
N PRO A 108 27.67 -7.64 3.41
CA PRO A 108 28.46 -6.43 3.18
C PRO A 108 28.97 -6.29 1.74
N GLU A 109 29.29 -7.43 1.09
CA GLU A 109 29.77 -7.49 -0.30
C GLU A 109 28.71 -7.05 -1.30
N MET A 110 27.42 -7.21 -0.97
CA MET A 110 26.28 -6.87 -1.81
C MET A 110 25.68 -5.48 -1.49
N LYS A 111 26.36 -4.69 -0.67
CA LYS A 111 25.85 -3.37 -0.25
C LYS A 111 25.50 -2.46 -1.41
N ALA A 112 26.27 -2.49 -2.51
CA ALA A 112 26.01 -1.66 -3.69
C ALA A 112 24.71 -2.08 -4.38
N ASP A 113 24.48 -3.40 -4.56
CA ASP A 113 23.26 -3.93 -5.16
C ASP A 113 22.04 -3.69 -4.25
N LEU A 114 22.20 -3.89 -2.95
CA LEU A 114 21.17 -3.57 -1.97
C LEU A 114 20.79 -2.09 -2.01
N THR A 115 21.77 -1.20 -2.10
CA THR A 115 21.55 0.24 -2.24
C THR A 115 20.78 0.56 -3.52
N LYS A 116 21.17 -0.06 -4.64
CA LYS A 116 20.48 0.10 -5.92
C LYS A 116 19.02 -0.35 -5.83
N VAL A 117 18.76 -1.54 -5.28
CA VAL A 117 17.40 -2.06 -5.07
C VAL A 117 16.58 -1.11 -4.19
N LEU A 118 17.13 -0.66 -3.05
CA LEU A 118 16.39 0.21 -2.13
C LEU A 118 16.12 1.60 -2.74
N THR A 119 17.07 2.18 -3.47
CA THR A 119 16.89 3.47 -4.13
C THR A 119 15.98 3.38 -5.36
N ALA A 120 15.84 2.19 -5.96
CA ALA A 120 14.81 1.91 -6.97
C ALA A 120 13.36 1.93 -6.42
N HIS A 121 13.19 1.84 -5.11
CA HIS A 121 11.90 2.01 -4.45
C HIS A 121 11.60 3.45 -4.02
N VAL A 122 12.52 4.37 -4.23
CA VAL A 122 12.41 5.77 -3.80
C VAL A 122 12.33 6.68 -5.00
N VAL A 123 11.28 7.49 -5.04
CA VAL A 123 11.09 8.54 -6.06
C VAL A 123 11.25 9.91 -5.39
N ALA A 124 11.99 10.80 -6.02
CA ALA A 124 12.11 12.17 -5.55
C ALA A 124 10.77 12.91 -5.74
N GLY A 125 10.37 13.65 -4.73
CA GLY A 125 9.10 14.36 -4.70
C GLY A 125 8.01 13.60 -3.94
N LYS A 126 6.96 14.33 -3.55
CA LYS A 126 5.78 13.78 -2.88
C LYS A 126 4.71 13.47 -3.93
N VAL A 127 4.39 12.20 -4.10
CA VAL A 127 3.38 11.73 -5.06
C VAL A 127 2.35 10.91 -4.29
N THR A 128 1.14 11.45 -4.14
CA THR A 128 0.02 10.74 -3.49
C THR A 128 -0.66 9.76 -4.45
N ALA A 129 -1.50 8.87 -3.92
CA ALA A 129 -2.30 7.97 -4.75
C ALA A 129 -3.25 8.74 -5.67
N GLU A 130 -3.78 9.89 -5.21
CA GLU A 130 -4.59 10.77 -6.03
C GLU A 130 -3.78 11.37 -7.18
N ASP A 131 -2.55 11.84 -6.90
CA ASP A 131 -1.63 12.36 -7.92
C ASP A 131 -1.27 11.28 -8.93
N LEU A 132 -0.96 10.06 -8.46
CA LEU A 132 -0.72 8.90 -9.33
C LEU A 132 -1.93 8.64 -10.23
N ALA A 133 -3.14 8.61 -9.67
CA ALA A 133 -4.35 8.36 -10.44
C ALA A 133 -4.63 9.47 -11.48
N LYS A 134 -4.37 10.74 -11.15
CA LYS A 134 -4.46 11.88 -12.08
C LYS A 134 -3.43 11.76 -13.21
N LYS A 135 -2.17 11.52 -12.86
CA LYS A 135 -1.07 11.39 -13.81
C LYS A 135 -1.24 10.17 -14.73
N ILE A 136 -1.67 9.02 -14.20
CA ILE A 136 -1.97 7.83 -14.98
C ILE A 136 -3.05 8.14 -16.04
N ARG A 137 -4.13 8.82 -15.65
CA ARG A 137 -5.20 9.21 -16.59
C ARG A 137 -4.70 10.19 -17.65
N ALA A 138 -3.92 11.19 -17.25
CA ALA A 138 -3.38 12.19 -18.15
C ALA A 138 -2.40 11.62 -19.19
N HIS A 139 -1.75 10.51 -18.88
CA HIS A 139 -0.74 9.86 -19.72
C HIS A 139 -1.26 8.56 -20.39
N GLY A 140 -2.56 8.46 -20.63
CA GLY A 140 -3.13 7.32 -21.37
C GLY A 140 -3.11 5.99 -20.63
N GLY A 141 -3.20 6.01 -19.30
CA GLY A 141 -3.31 4.80 -18.47
C GLY A 141 -2.01 4.33 -17.82
N ARG A 142 -0.88 4.96 -18.14
CA ARG A 142 0.44 4.67 -17.53
C ARG A 142 1.18 5.98 -17.24
N TYR A 143 1.91 6.01 -16.13
CA TYR A 143 2.74 7.16 -15.76
C TYR A 143 4.12 6.69 -15.34
N ASN A 144 5.16 7.20 -16.01
CA ASN A 144 6.55 6.88 -15.71
C ASN A 144 7.11 7.85 -14.67
N MET A 145 7.80 7.31 -13.69
CA MET A 145 8.50 8.03 -12.63
C MET A 145 9.96 7.61 -12.64
N GLN A 146 10.86 8.54 -12.38
CA GLN A 146 12.27 8.24 -12.20
C GLN A 146 12.58 8.07 -10.72
N THR A 147 13.28 7.00 -10.39
CA THR A 147 13.72 6.70 -9.02
C THR A 147 15.03 7.41 -8.70
N VAL A 148 15.40 7.39 -7.42
CA VAL A 148 16.67 7.94 -6.95
C VAL A 148 17.87 7.15 -7.50
N SER A 149 17.70 5.85 -7.81
CA SER A 149 18.73 5.03 -8.48
C SER A 149 18.93 5.39 -9.95
N GLY A 150 18.00 6.15 -10.55
CA GLY A 150 18.00 6.46 -11.98
C GLY A 150 17.14 5.52 -12.83
N ASP A 151 16.66 4.43 -12.26
CA ASP A 151 15.76 3.49 -12.93
C ASP A 151 14.35 4.09 -13.08
N ALA A 152 13.57 3.58 -14.03
CA ALA A 152 12.20 4.03 -14.24
C ALA A 152 11.19 3.08 -13.59
N LEU A 153 10.20 3.65 -12.92
CA LEU A 153 9.00 2.94 -12.47
C LEU A 153 7.80 3.41 -13.28
N THR A 154 6.95 2.48 -13.66
CA THR A 154 5.70 2.79 -14.36
C THR A 154 4.52 2.52 -13.45
N ALA A 155 3.78 3.55 -13.10
CA ALA A 155 2.50 3.39 -12.41
C ALA A 155 1.38 3.18 -13.42
N ALA A 156 0.52 2.20 -13.16
CA ALA A 156 -0.69 1.96 -13.92
C ALA A 156 -1.85 1.59 -13.00
N ARG A 157 -3.07 1.72 -13.49
CA ARG A 157 -4.27 1.39 -12.74
C ARG A 157 -4.99 0.20 -13.34
N SER A 158 -5.40 -0.74 -12.49
CA SER A 158 -6.27 -1.84 -12.85
C SER A 158 -7.45 -1.87 -11.88
N GLY A 159 -8.64 -1.54 -12.37
CA GLY A 159 -9.82 -1.33 -11.54
C GLY A 159 -9.60 -0.18 -10.52
N SER A 160 -9.76 -0.47 -9.24
CA SER A 160 -9.50 0.46 -8.15
C SER A 160 -8.05 0.44 -7.63
N SER A 161 -7.24 -0.53 -8.06
CA SER A 161 -5.88 -0.74 -7.57
C SER A 161 -4.84 -0.02 -8.43
N ILE A 162 -3.78 0.47 -7.80
CA ILE A 162 -2.59 1.00 -8.45
C ILE A 162 -1.51 -0.07 -8.42
N TYR A 163 -0.84 -0.26 -9.53
CA TYR A 163 0.29 -1.15 -9.71
C TYR A 163 1.52 -0.34 -10.13
N ILE A 164 2.64 -0.69 -9.56
CA ILE A 164 3.94 -0.13 -9.91
C ILE A 164 4.73 -1.22 -10.62
N TYR A 165 5.15 -0.96 -11.83
CA TYR A 165 5.96 -1.85 -12.66
C TYR A 165 7.40 -1.37 -12.65
N ASP A 166 8.32 -2.29 -12.48
CA ASP A 166 9.75 -2.04 -12.63
C ASP A 166 10.23 -2.32 -14.07
N GLU A 167 11.49 -2.03 -14.35
CA GLU A 167 12.09 -2.26 -15.66
C GLU A 167 12.41 -3.74 -15.95
N SER A 168 12.43 -4.58 -14.90
CA SER A 168 12.64 -6.03 -15.05
C SER A 168 11.35 -6.77 -15.45
N GLY A 169 10.20 -6.09 -15.43
CA GLY A 169 8.88 -6.64 -15.73
C GLY A 169 8.12 -7.08 -14.50
N GLY A 170 8.65 -6.83 -13.31
CA GLY A 170 7.95 -7.04 -12.04
C GLY A 170 6.80 -6.05 -11.84
N ALA A 171 5.81 -6.44 -11.06
CA ALA A 171 4.64 -5.61 -10.74
C ALA A 171 4.30 -5.70 -9.26
N ALA A 172 4.35 -4.58 -8.58
CA ALA A 172 3.96 -4.46 -7.19
C ALA A 172 2.61 -3.73 -7.07
N LYS A 173 1.67 -4.33 -6.37
CA LYS A 173 0.38 -3.71 -6.06
C LYS A 173 0.53 -2.81 -4.83
N VAL A 174 -0.01 -1.60 -4.90
CA VAL A 174 -0.14 -0.73 -3.73
C VAL A 174 -1.27 -1.25 -2.84
N GLU A 175 -0.93 -1.64 -1.62
CA GLU A 175 -1.88 -2.17 -0.63
C GLU A 175 -2.38 -1.09 0.31
N ILE A 176 -1.46 -0.29 0.85
CA ILE A 176 -1.77 0.86 1.70
C ILE A 176 -1.11 2.08 1.07
N ALA A 177 -1.93 3.05 0.69
CA ALA A 177 -1.47 4.27 0.07
C ALA A 177 -1.51 5.46 1.03
N ASP A 178 -0.80 6.52 0.68
CA ASP A 178 -0.89 7.83 1.33
C ASP A 178 -0.58 7.82 2.83
N VAL A 179 0.41 7.01 3.24
CA VAL A 179 0.95 7.07 4.61
C VAL A 179 1.87 8.29 4.69
N MET A 180 1.30 9.42 5.16
CA MET A 180 2.01 10.71 5.21
C MET A 180 3.09 10.72 6.28
N GLN A 181 4.22 11.34 5.95
CA GLN A 181 5.39 11.50 6.78
C GLN A 181 5.84 12.97 6.76
N SER A 182 6.66 13.39 7.73
CA SER A 182 7.19 14.76 7.76
C SER A 182 8.05 15.09 6.54
N ASN A 183 8.77 14.10 6.02
CA ASN A 183 9.66 14.25 4.88
C ASN A 183 9.22 13.48 3.62
N GLY A 184 7.95 13.07 3.53
CA GLY A 184 7.45 12.40 2.32
C GLY A 184 6.15 11.62 2.49
N VAL A 185 5.99 10.59 1.67
CA VAL A 185 4.86 9.67 1.70
C VAL A 185 5.32 8.24 1.46
N ILE A 186 4.72 7.30 2.17
CA ILE A 186 4.95 5.87 1.97
C ILE A 186 3.72 5.24 1.31
N HIS A 187 3.95 4.39 0.32
CA HIS A 187 2.97 3.46 -0.23
C HIS A 187 3.46 2.03 0.05
N SER A 188 2.75 1.29 0.87
CA SER A 188 3.07 -0.11 1.13
C SER A 188 2.70 -0.95 -0.09
N VAL A 189 3.63 -1.80 -0.54
CA VAL A 189 3.47 -2.65 -1.73
C VAL A 189 3.69 -4.12 -1.39
N ASN A 190 3.04 -4.99 -2.16
CA ASN A 190 3.03 -6.43 -1.93
C ASN A 190 4.13 -7.18 -2.67
N ASP A 191 5.02 -6.49 -3.37
CA ASP A 191 6.14 -7.09 -4.09
C ASP A 191 7.37 -6.17 -4.08
N VAL A 192 8.55 -6.76 -4.30
CA VAL A 192 9.82 -6.03 -4.37
C VAL A 192 10.09 -5.61 -5.80
N LEU A 193 10.39 -4.32 -6.00
CA LEU A 193 10.75 -3.77 -7.31
C LEU A 193 12.24 -3.99 -7.56
N LEU A 194 12.57 -4.62 -8.67
CA LEU A 194 13.94 -4.94 -9.01
C LEU A 194 14.45 -4.03 -10.13
N PRO A 195 15.56 -3.30 -9.92
CA PRO A 195 16.20 -2.55 -10.98
C PRO A 195 16.81 -3.49 -12.02
N LYS A 196 17.03 -2.98 -13.21
CA LYS A 196 17.80 -3.68 -14.24
C LYS A 196 19.31 -3.65 -13.98
#